data_57d5df5b9e9ec481e1809912da977c85
#
_entry.id   57d5df5b9e9ec481e1809912da977c85
#
_cell.length_a   1.000
_cell.length_b   1.000
_cell.length_c   1.000
_cell.angle_alpha   90.00
_cell.angle_beta   90.00
_cell.angle_gamma   90.00
#
_symmetry.space_group_name_H-M   'P 1'
#
loop_
_entity.id
_entity.type
_entity.pdbx_description
1 polymer ?
#
loop_
_entity_poly.entity_id
_entity_poly.type
_entity_poly.pdbx_seq_one_letter_code
_entity_poly.pdbx_strand_id
1 'polypeptide(L)'
;MKQLFGKFACLMLLVMACCVVAPVSAMAGTGVDNFKITSGIDTRKSSEITFDATRVISGTAEKGAKIGITVYEPYTVNGKTYYKLIRTYNITVGSTGIFSQSISLKEGANYLVVAARKDGKYSEIRTTINRKDKVLKSVLSQSIA
;
A
#
# COMPACT_ATOMS: atom_id res chain seq x y z
N MET A 1 -29.81 -46.69 -4.58
CA MET A 1 -28.65 -46.08 -3.96
C MET A 1 -27.58 -45.68 -4.97
N LYS A 2 -27.93 -45.05 -6.07
CA LYS A 2 -26.92 -44.61 -7.08
C LYS A 2 -27.08 -43.16 -7.53
N GLN A 3 -27.73 -42.30 -6.77
CA GLN A 3 -27.98 -40.89 -7.18
C GLN A 3 -27.52 -39.82 -6.20
N LEU A 4 -26.73 -40.14 -5.17
CA LEU A 4 -26.26 -39.15 -4.22
C LEU A 4 -24.83 -38.63 -4.47
N PHE A 5 -24.10 -39.23 -5.40
CA PHE A 5 -22.71 -38.84 -5.72
C PHE A 5 -22.55 -37.75 -6.79
N GLY A 6 -23.62 -37.40 -7.48
CA GLY A 6 -23.61 -36.43 -8.58
C GLY A 6 -23.80 -34.96 -8.19
N LYS A 7 -24.17 -34.68 -6.95
CA LYS A 7 -24.51 -33.29 -6.53
C LYS A 7 -23.45 -32.61 -5.69
N PHE A 8 -22.44 -33.32 -5.21
CA PHE A 8 -21.33 -32.74 -4.44
C PHE A 8 -20.13 -32.34 -5.27
N ALA A 9 -20.01 -32.83 -6.50
CA ALA A 9 -18.88 -32.49 -7.37
C ALA A 9 -19.01 -31.11 -8.06
N CYS A 10 -20.20 -30.52 -8.07
CA CYS A 10 -20.44 -29.23 -8.74
C CYS A 10 -20.23 -28.00 -7.83
N LEU A 11 -20.11 -28.20 -6.50
CA LEU A 11 -19.98 -27.11 -5.55
C LEU A 11 -18.53 -26.73 -5.23
N MET A 12 -17.58 -27.57 -5.58
CA MET A 12 -16.14 -27.32 -5.31
C MET A 12 -15.39 -26.62 -6.46
N LEU A 13 -16.03 -26.43 -7.61
CA LEU A 13 -15.39 -25.82 -8.79
C LEU A 13 -15.67 -24.31 -8.93
N LEU A 14 -16.42 -23.71 -8.00
CA LEU A 14 -16.81 -22.30 -8.08
C LEU A 14 -16.00 -21.38 -7.17
N VAL A 15 -15.00 -21.87 -6.46
CA VAL A 15 -14.21 -21.05 -5.51
C VAL A 15 -12.83 -20.66 -6.06
N MET A 16 -12.45 -21.11 -7.27
CA MET A 16 -11.10 -20.91 -7.79
C MET A 16 -10.99 -19.96 -8.98
N ALA A 17 -11.97 -19.10 -9.20
CA ALA A 17 -11.94 -18.14 -10.32
C ALA A 17 -12.33 -16.74 -9.88
N CYS A 18 -11.58 -16.11 -8.99
CA CYS A 18 -11.69 -14.66 -8.80
C CYS A 18 -10.41 -14.04 -8.24
N CYS A 19 -9.29 -14.21 -8.95
CA CYS A 19 -8.16 -13.30 -8.86
C CYS A 19 -8.01 -12.55 -10.19
N VAL A 20 -9.10 -11.92 -10.61
CA VAL A 20 -9.01 -10.85 -11.59
C VAL A 20 -8.58 -9.63 -10.82
N VAL A 21 -7.30 -9.28 -10.93
CA VAL A 21 -6.80 -7.96 -10.53
C VAL A 21 -7.40 -6.95 -11.50
N ALA A 22 -8.63 -6.52 -11.22
CA ALA A 22 -9.19 -5.37 -11.88
C ALA A 22 -8.41 -4.14 -11.41
N PRO A 23 -8.02 -3.20 -12.32
CA PRO A 23 -7.55 -1.90 -11.90
C PRO A 23 -8.69 -1.25 -11.10
N VAL A 24 -8.44 -0.98 -9.81
CA VAL A 24 -9.43 -0.32 -8.98
C VAL A 24 -9.51 1.13 -9.46
N SER A 25 -10.42 1.38 -10.37
CA SER A 25 -10.88 2.74 -10.64
C SER A 25 -11.39 3.31 -9.33
N ALA A 26 -10.93 4.50 -8.95
CA ALA A 26 -11.40 5.21 -7.79
C ALA A 26 -12.93 5.33 -7.88
N MET A 27 -13.65 4.54 -7.10
CA MET A 27 -15.09 4.70 -6.95
C MET A 27 -15.34 5.98 -6.15
N ALA A 28 -15.70 7.04 -6.85
CA ALA A 28 -16.25 8.24 -6.24
C ALA A 28 -17.54 7.85 -5.52
N GLY A 29 -17.57 7.98 -4.19
CA GLY A 29 -18.79 7.87 -3.39
C GLY A 29 -18.77 6.89 -2.20
N THR A 30 -17.80 5.98 -2.07
CA THR A 30 -17.72 4.99 -0.98
C THR A 30 -16.45 5.09 -0.14
N GLY A 31 -15.60 6.07 -0.39
CA GLY A 31 -14.35 6.30 0.31
C GLY A 31 -14.52 7.01 1.65
N VAL A 32 -13.47 6.98 2.47
CA VAL A 32 -13.39 7.73 3.73
C VAL A 32 -13.33 9.23 3.42
N ASP A 33 -14.18 10.01 4.07
CA ASP A 33 -14.29 11.44 3.80
C ASP A 33 -12.99 12.17 4.14
N ASN A 34 -12.62 13.14 3.29
CA ASN A 34 -11.39 13.94 3.42
C ASN A 34 -10.08 13.14 3.44
N PHE A 35 -10.08 11.85 3.06
CA PHE A 35 -8.84 11.09 2.98
C PHE A 35 -7.97 11.57 1.81
N LYS A 36 -6.83 12.13 2.17
CA LYS A 36 -5.83 12.65 1.23
C LYS A 36 -4.43 12.59 1.84
N ILE A 37 -3.44 12.19 1.07
CA ILE A 37 -2.03 12.36 1.44
C ILE A 37 -1.60 13.77 1.05
N THR A 38 -1.01 14.49 2.00
CA THR A 38 -0.54 15.87 1.82
C THR A 38 0.97 15.97 1.69
N SER A 39 1.72 15.01 2.24
CA SER A 39 3.17 14.95 2.12
C SER A 39 3.73 13.54 2.33
N GLY A 40 4.98 13.36 1.96
CA GLY A 40 5.73 12.11 2.14
C GLY A 40 5.71 11.19 0.92
N ILE A 41 4.69 11.22 0.10
CA ILE A 41 4.59 10.51 -1.19
C ILE A 41 3.87 11.37 -2.22
N ASP A 42 4.31 11.29 -3.47
CA ASP A 42 3.59 11.92 -4.60
C ASP A 42 2.56 10.91 -5.15
N THR A 43 1.31 11.12 -4.83
CA THR A 43 0.20 10.22 -5.22
C THR A 43 -0.07 10.18 -6.73
N ARG A 44 0.58 11.07 -7.51
CA ARG A 44 0.51 11.08 -8.98
C ARG A 44 1.53 10.12 -9.61
N LYS A 45 2.49 9.64 -8.81
CA LYS A 45 3.56 8.73 -9.27
C LYS A 45 3.33 7.33 -8.70
N SER A 46 3.52 6.33 -9.55
CA SER A 46 3.52 4.93 -9.14
C SER A 46 4.80 4.52 -8.40
N SER A 47 5.88 5.28 -8.60
CA SER A 47 7.19 5.00 -7.99
C SER A 47 7.99 6.27 -7.76
N GLU A 48 8.72 6.30 -6.64
CA GLU A 48 9.66 7.36 -6.27
C GLU A 48 11.03 6.78 -5.88
N ILE A 49 12.07 7.63 -5.91
CA ILE A 49 13.41 7.29 -5.47
C ILE A 49 13.78 8.15 -4.27
N THR A 50 14.42 7.55 -3.27
CA THR A 50 14.96 8.27 -2.10
C THR A 50 16.28 7.66 -1.66
N PHE A 51 17.09 8.45 -0.93
CA PHE A 51 18.28 8.00 -0.19
C PHE A 51 18.02 7.91 1.32
N ASP A 52 16.82 8.32 1.77
CA ASP A 52 16.50 8.39 3.19
C ASP A 52 16.03 7.03 3.71
N ALA A 53 16.52 6.67 4.90
CA ALA A 53 16.11 5.43 5.57
C ALA A 53 14.73 5.53 6.23
N THR A 54 14.23 6.74 6.41
CA THR A 54 12.92 7.02 6.99
C THR A 54 12.18 8.03 6.13
N ARG A 55 10.84 7.97 6.17
CA ARG A 55 9.99 8.95 5.51
C ARG A 55 8.78 9.26 6.38
N VAL A 56 8.43 10.53 6.48
CA VAL A 56 7.21 10.95 7.17
C VAL A 56 6.09 11.06 6.15
N ILE A 57 5.02 10.29 6.36
CA ILE A 57 3.80 10.35 5.56
C ILE A 57 2.76 11.10 6.37
N SER A 58 2.23 12.17 5.79
CA SER A 58 1.18 12.98 6.43
C SER A 58 -0.01 13.13 5.51
N GLY A 59 -1.16 13.33 6.11
CA GLY A 59 -2.40 13.48 5.35
C GLY A 59 -3.55 13.95 6.23
N THR A 60 -4.72 13.96 5.60
CA THR A 60 -5.98 14.28 6.26
C THR A 60 -6.96 13.13 6.11
N ALA A 61 -7.88 12.99 7.04
CA ALA A 61 -9.07 12.15 6.95
C ALA A 61 -10.07 12.61 8.02
N GLU A 62 -11.30 12.15 7.95
CA GLU A 62 -12.29 12.48 8.96
C GLU A 62 -11.90 11.98 10.35
N LYS A 63 -12.33 12.72 11.38
CA LYS A 63 -12.11 12.35 12.80
C LYS A 63 -12.56 10.92 13.07
N GLY A 64 -11.73 10.15 13.75
CA GLY A 64 -12.00 8.75 14.11
C GLY A 64 -11.66 7.74 13.01
N ALA A 65 -11.26 8.19 11.81
CA ALA A 65 -10.78 7.27 10.77
C ALA A 65 -9.52 6.52 11.26
N LYS A 66 -9.45 5.23 10.93
CA LYS A 66 -8.28 4.39 11.19
C LYS A 66 -7.42 4.36 9.94
N ILE A 67 -6.20 4.84 10.05
CA ILE A 67 -5.20 4.85 9.00
C ILE A 67 -4.23 3.72 9.23
N GLY A 68 -4.06 2.85 8.25
CA GLY A 68 -3.03 1.83 8.21
C GLY A 68 -2.00 2.17 7.14
N ILE A 69 -0.72 2.23 7.50
CA ILE A 69 0.38 2.36 6.54
C ILE A 69 1.15 1.05 6.58
N THR A 70 1.10 0.30 5.50
CA THR A 70 1.75 -1.02 5.41
C THR A 70 2.88 -0.97 4.40
N VAL A 71 4.04 -1.45 4.81
CA VAL A 71 5.27 -1.52 4.00
C VAL A 71 5.51 -2.99 3.66
N TYR A 72 5.64 -3.27 2.37
CA TYR A 72 5.99 -4.58 1.85
C TYR A 72 7.30 -4.53 1.07
N GLU A 73 8.03 -5.63 1.08
CA GLU A 73 9.17 -5.90 0.21
C GLU A 73 8.70 -6.73 -0.98
N PRO A 74 8.69 -6.19 -2.21
CA PRO A 74 8.40 -6.98 -3.38
C PRO A 74 9.57 -7.91 -3.71
N TYR A 75 9.27 -9.15 -4.08
CA TYR A 75 10.27 -10.11 -4.56
C TYR A 75 9.68 -10.95 -5.70
N THR A 76 10.53 -11.43 -6.60
CA THR A 76 10.08 -12.17 -7.79
C THR A 76 10.55 -13.62 -7.71
N VAL A 77 9.63 -14.54 -7.92
CA VAL A 77 9.91 -15.98 -8.05
C VAL A 77 9.23 -16.49 -9.32
N ASN A 78 9.99 -17.13 -10.19
CA ASN A 78 9.48 -17.69 -11.46
C ASN A 78 8.68 -16.67 -12.31
N GLY A 79 9.15 -15.40 -12.38
CA GLY A 79 8.50 -14.34 -13.14
C GLY A 79 7.24 -13.74 -12.48
N LYS A 80 6.85 -14.20 -11.29
CA LYS A 80 5.72 -13.66 -10.51
C LYS A 80 6.22 -12.82 -9.35
N THR A 81 5.63 -11.64 -9.15
CA THR A 81 5.94 -10.76 -8.03
C THR A 81 5.07 -11.09 -6.83
N TYR A 82 5.72 -11.23 -5.69
CA TYR A 82 5.11 -11.45 -4.38
C TYR A 82 5.49 -10.29 -3.45
N TYR A 83 4.74 -10.15 -2.36
CA TYR A 83 4.92 -9.06 -1.40
C TYR A 83 5.07 -9.62 0.01
N LYS A 84 6.25 -9.45 0.59
CA LYS A 84 6.53 -9.82 1.98
C LYS A 84 6.21 -8.65 2.88
N LEU A 85 5.33 -8.86 3.87
CA LEU A 85 5.03 -7.85 4.88
C LEU A 85 6.29 -7.53 5.70
N ILE A 86 6.66 -6.25 5.76
CA ILE A 86 7.76 -5.76 6.58
C ILE A 86 7.24 -5.14 7.86
N ARG A 87 6.32 -4.18 7.75
CA ARG A 87 5.75 -3.48 8.92
C ARG A 87 4.41 -2.84 8.59
N THR A 88 3.56 -2.75 9.61
CA THR A 88 2.32 -1.98 9.58
C THR A 88 2.34 -0.94 10.70
N TYR A 89 1.91 0.27 10.37
CA TYR A 89 1.70 1.37 11.31
C TYR A 89 0.22 1.70 11.33
N ASN A 90 -0.36 1.84 12.53
CA ASN A 90 -1.78 2.13 12.70
C ASN A 90 -1.96 3.45 13.46
N ILE A 91 -2.81 4.31 12.96
CA ILE A 91 -3.10 5.64 13.51
C ILE A 91 -4.61 5.81 13.56
N THR A 92 -5.12 6.43 14.62
CA THR A 92 -6.50 6.92 14.66
C THR A 92 -6.48 8.45 14.51
N VAL A 93 -7.23 8.96 13.54
CA VAL A 93 -7.27 10.40 13.26
C VAL A 93 -8.02 11.13 14.38
N GLY A 94 -7.36 12.13 14.94
CA GLY A 94 -7.91 12.99 16.02
C GLY A 94 -8.88 14.04 15.51
N SER A 95 -9.23 14.98 16.40
CA SER A 95 -10.19 16.07 16.13
C SER A 95 -9.72 17.06 15.06
N THR A 96 -8.41 17.16 14.84
CA THR A 96 -7.82 18.03 13.80
C THR A 96 -8.01 17.51 12.39
N GLY A 97 -8.39 16.24 12.22
CA GLY A 97 -8.49 15.60 10.91
C GLY A 97 -7.15 15.34 10.23
N ILE A 98 -6.03 15.48 10.95
CA ILE A 98 -4.67 15.32 10.42
C ILE A 98 -4.04 14.06 11.00
N PHE A 99 -3.27 13.36 10.18
CA PHE A 99 -2.39 12.27 10.64
C PHE A 99 -0.97 12.46 10.10
N SER A 100 0.00 11.94 10.83
CA SER A 100 1.40 11.93 10.44
C SER A 100 2.09 10.71 11.05
N GLN A 101 2.88 10.01 10.25
CA GLN A 101 3.62 8.82 10.67
C GLN A 101 4.96 8.72 10.00
N SER A 102 6.02 8.58 10.81
CA SER A 102 7.33 8.21 10.30
C SER A 102 7.37 6.71 10.04
N ILE A 103 7.80 6.33 8.84
CA ILE A 103 7.99 4.94 8.43
C ILE A 103 9.46 4.68 8.13
N SER A 104 9.90 3.44 8.34
CA SER A 104 11.25 2.98 7.97
C SER A 104 11.21 2.31 6.60
N LEU A 105 12.21 2.59 5.78
CA LEU A 105 12.39 2.03 4.44
C LEU A 105 13.63 1.14 4.41
N LYS A 106 13.50 -0.07 3.87
CA LYS A 106 14.63 -0.93 3.53
C LYS A 106 15.32 -0.43 2.24
N GLU A 107 16.57 -0.79 2.04
CA GLU A 107 17.22 -0.62 0.74
C GLU A 107 16.50 -1.43 -0.33
N GLY A 108 16.42 -0.88 -1.53
CA GLY A 108 15.65 -1.42 -2.63
C GLY A 108 14.20 -0.95 -2.65
N ALA A 109 13.34 -1.74 -3.24
CA ALA A 109 11.93 -1.41 -3.43
C ALA A 109 11.13 -1.63 -2.13
N ASN A 110 10.35 -0.62 -1.74
CA ASN A 110 9.36 -0.68 -0.67
C ASN A 110 7.99 -0.38 -1.28
N TYR A 111 7.11 -1.37 -1.31
CA TYR A 111 5.74 -1.19 -1.76
C TYR A 111 4.88 -0.76 -0.58
N LEU A 112 4.27 0.41 -0.69
CA LEU A 112 3.48 1.01 0.36
C LEU A 112 1.99 0.97 0.01
N VAL A 113 1.20 0.63 1.02
CA VAL A 113 -0.26 0.75 0.98
C VAL A 113 -0.68 1.64 2.15
N VAL A 114 -1.25 2.80 1.85
CA VAL A 114 -1.85 3.69 2.84
C VAL A 114 -3.36 3.56 2.73
N ALA A 115 -3.98 2.98 3.74
CA ALA A 115 -5.40 2.70 3.77
C ALA A 115 -6.11 3.49 4.88
N ALA A 116 -7.29 3.97 4.60
CA ALA A 116 -8.18 4.60 5.57
C ALA A 116 -9.47 3.78 5.68
N ARG A 117 -9.98 3.62 6.91
CA ARG A 117 -11.24 2.94 7.20
C ARG A 117 -12.04 3.70 8.23
N LYS A 118 -13.33 3.87 7.98
CA LYS A 118 -14.30 4.39 8.95
C LYS A 118 -15.73 4.00 8.54
N ASP A 119 -16.51 3.52 9.51
CA ASP A 119 -17.96 3.25 9.37
C ASP A 119 -18.32 2.49 8.09
N GLY A 120 -17.57 1.42 7.79
CA GLY A 120 -17.72 0.61 6.59
C GLY A 120 -17.14 1.22 5.30
N LYS A 121 -16.70 2.48 5.32
CA LYS A 121 -16.00 3.12 4.20
C LYS A 121 -14.53 2.71 4.15
N TYR A 122 -13.97 2.62 2.95
CA TYR A 122 -12.57 2.26 2.70
C TYR A 122 -11.98 3.11 1.59
N SER A 123 -10.76 3.57 1.80
CA SER A 123 -9.94 4.25 0.78
C SER A 123 -8.51 3.75 0.88
N GLU A 124 -7.82 3.64 -0.24
CA GLU A 124 -6.39 3.31 -0.23
C GLU A 124 -5.61 4.01 -1.33
N ILE A 125 -4.33 4.21 -1.06
CA ILE A 125 -3.33 4.73 -1.99
C ILE A 125 -2.16 3.77 -1.99
N ARG A 126 -1.65 3.43 -3.15
CA ARG A 126 -0.52 2.51 -3.36
C ARG A 126 0.59 3.22 -4.11
N THR A 127 1.83 3.01 -3.67
CA THR A 127 3.02 3.53 -4.35
C THR A 127 4.24 2.67 -4.02
N THR A 128 5.30 2.81 -4.80
CA THR A 128 6.59 2.16 -4.52
C THR A 128 7.65 3.22 -4.24
N ILE A 129 8.39 3.08 -3.15
CA ILE A 129 9.55 3.91 -2.85
C ILE A 129 10.82 3.06 -2.98
N ASN A 130 11.67 3.41 -3.93
CA ASN A 130 12.97 2.77 -4.13
C ASN A 130 14.04 3.53 -3.33
N ARG A 131 14.47 2.96 -2.21
CA ARG A 131 15.58 3.52 -1.44
C ARG A 131 16.90 3.06 -2.05
N LYS A 132 17.74 4.03 -2.41
CA LYS A 132 19.09 3.82 -2.90
C LYS A 132 20.09 3.93 -1.76
N ASP A 133 21.24 3.25 -1.91
CA ASP A 133 22.34 3.35 -0.96
C ASP A 133 22.89 4.78 -0.93
N LYS A 134 23.24 5.25 0.28
CA LYS A 134 23.86 6.56 0.49
C LYS A 134 25.25 6.67 -0.15
N VAL A 135 25.97 5.56 -0.29
CA VAL A 135 27.27 5.54 -0.99
C VAL A 135 27.10 5.98 -2.45
N LEU A 136 26.01 5.54 -3.10
CA LEU A 136 25.70 5.97 -4.46
C LEU A 136 25.47 7.48 -4.56
N LYS A 137 24.88 8.10 -3.53
CA LYS A 137 24.69 9.56 -3.45
C LYS A 137 26.03 10.29 -3.42
N SER A 138 27.00 9.81 -2.63
CA SER A 138 28.31 10.43 -2.53
C SER A 138 29.11 10.33 -3.85
N VAL A 139 29.05 9.19 -4.53
CA VAL A 139 29.71 9.00 -5.83
C VAL A 139 29.13 9.92 -6.90
N LEU A 140 27.81 10.05 -6.95
CA LEU A 140 27.14 10.94 -7.90
C LEU A 140 27.46 12.42 -7.65
N SER A 141 27.58 12.84 -6.38
CA SER A 141 27.91 14.23 -6.05
C SER A 141 29.39 14.58 -6.36
N GLN A 142 30.29 13.59 -6.34
CA GLN A 142 31.71 13.79 -6.72
C GLN A 142 31.91 13.83 -8.24
N SER A 143 31.05 13.21 -9.03
CA SER A 143 31.19 13.19 -10.49
C SER A 143 30.67 14.46 -11.19
N ILE A 144 30.05 15.38 -10.44
CA ILE A 144 29.47 16.64 -10.95
C ILE A 144 30.31 17.86 -10.51
N ALA A 145 31.28 17.64 -9.64
CA ALA A 145 32.27 18.65 -9.22
C ALA A 145 33.56 18.52 -10.08
#